data_b679d1ce7bb649913acaa8a4a7799147
#
_entry.id   b679d1ce7bb649913acaa8a4a7799147
#
_cell.length_a   1.000
_cell.length_b   1.000
_cell.length_c   1.000
_cell.angle_alpha   90.00
_cell.angle_beta   90.00
_cell.angle_gamma   90.00
#
_symmetry.space_group_name_H-M   'P 1'
#
loop_
_entity.id
_entity.type
_entity.pdbx_description
1 polymer ?
#
loop_
_entity_poly.entity_id
_entity_poly.type
_entity_poly.pdbx_seq_one_letter_code
_entity_poly.pdbx_strand_id
1 'polypeptide(L)'
;MVVMCRFNKGIFGPADVRSGSFEDIRQNAFEGSDYVSDDEWTTEDTIIVIFLVLGFLIFPIIAVICYSIYVWRARRKVTKDLLWYRDIPLDGNLQQTNDMLNAYKYFNTDYNNLLSACILKLINIGGISIEQHLNEKGKDMQNFVIHDLEDADKQPILLRKVHQIFQQAAGTDTILEPKELKSFMNSKYNQSITDSFINTLHTKTGLSKYKDRLDEVRQVFGLKKYLQEFSLIDERHVQEVSLWKDYMIFATLFGIADQVIKDMKKVNPEYFNMDKVAQQMADDMTLPMIYSTMHSST
;
A
#
# COMPACT_ATOMS: atom_id res chain seq x y z
N MET A 1 -19.71 9.65 -54.87
CA MET A 1 -20.32 10.87 -54.25
C MET A 1 -21.52 11.25 -55.13
N VAL A 2 -22.74 11.17 -54.58
CA VAL A 2 -23.97 11.58 -55.27
C VAL A 2 -24.34 12.95 -54.78
N VAL A 3 -24.45 13.94 -55.66
CA VAL A 3 -24.84 15.30 -55.28
C VAL A 3 -26.22 15.55 -55.89
N MET A 4 -27.19 15.79 -55.04
CA MET A 4 -28.55 16.19 -55.44
C MET A 4 -28.73 17.69 -55.25
N CYS A 5 -29.20 18.36 -56.30
CA CYS A 5 -29.49 19.78 -56.25
C CYS A 5 -30.97 20.00 -56.53
N ARG A 6 -31.62 20.80 -55.71
CA ARG A 6 -33.01 21.26 -55.96
C ARG A 6 -32.97 22.69 -56.47
N PHE A 7 -33.59 22.89 -57.60
CA PHE A 7 -33.71 24.23 -58.19
C PHE A 7 -35.15 24.78 -58.09
N ASN A 8 -35.29 26.09 -58.05
CA ASN A 8 -36.60 26.71 -58.03
C ASN A 8 -37.36 26.50 -59.30
N LYS A 9 -38.69 26.40 -59.22
CA LYS A 9 -39.57 26.18 -60.33
C LYS A 9 -39.44 27.33 -61.37
N GLY A 10 -39.14 26.99 -62.61
CA GLY A 10 -39.03 27.98 -63.70
C GLY A 10 -37.60 28.38 -64.11
N ILE A 11 -36.55 27.81 -63.51
CA ILE A 11 -35.16 28.07 -63.90
C ILE A 11 -34.80 27.37 -65.19
N PHE A 12 -35.46 26.24 -65.50
CA PHE A 12 -35.24 25.46 -66.71
C PHE A 12 -36.48 25.54 -67.63
N GLY A 13 -36.30 25.59 -68.90
CA GLY A 13 -37.39 25.54 -69.88
C GLY A 13 -38.22 24.27 -69.79
N PRO A 14 -39.35 24.14 -70.56
CA PRO A 14 -40.23 23.00 -70.47
C PRO A 14 -39.50 21.70 -70.82
N ALA A 15 -39.10 21.00 -69.72
CA ALA A 15 -38.56 19.64 -69.79
C ALA A 15 -39.65 18.68 -69.32
N ASP A 16 -39.49 17.40 -69.68
CA ASP A 16 -40.38 16.34 -69.21
C ASP A 16 -40.72 16.44 -67.74
N VAL A 17 -41.93 16.82 -67.43
CA VAL A 17 -42.43 16.88 -66.07
C VAL A 17 -42.77 15.46 -65.63
N ARG A 18 -41.91 14.85 -64.90
CA ARG A 18 -42.23 13.59 -64.21
C ARG A 18 -43.06 13.84 -62.97
N SER A 19 -44.15 13.09 -62.83
CA SER A 19 -44.96 13.09 -61.63
C SER A 19 -44.22 12.36 -60.51
N GLY A 20 -43.91 13.02 -59.41
CA GLY A 20 -43.29 12.48 -58.19
C GLY A 20 -42.87 13.59 -57.24
N SER A 21 -42.85 13.32 -55.97
CA SER A 21 -42.29 14.26 -55.01
C SER A 21 -40.77 14.24 -55.00
N PHE A 22 -40.14 15.37 -54.70
CA PHE A 22 -38.67 15.39 -54.54
C PHE A 22 -38.23 14.41 -53.47
N GLU A 23 -39.06 14.15 -52.47
CA GLU A 23 -38.77 13.22 -51.39
C GLU A 23 -38.72 11.78 -51.85
N ASP A 24 -39.60 11.37 -52.78
CA ASP A 24 -39.56 10.00 -53.38
C ASP A 24 -38.26 9.80 -54.19
N ILE A 25 -37.82 10.83 -54.90
CA ILE A 25 -36.56 10.80 -55.66
C ILE A 25 -35.36 10.72 -54.71
N ARG A 26 -35.42 11.44 -53.59
CA ARG A 26 -34.41 11.45 -52.55
C ARG A 26 -34.29 10.06 -51.91
N GLN A 27 -35.39 9.45 -51.53
CA GLN A 27 -35.45 8.13 -50.92
C GLN A 27 -34.87 7.07 -51.87
N ASN A 28 -35.30 7.07 -53.16
CA ASN A 28 -34.77 6.14 -54.17
C ASN A 28 -33.28 6.35 -54.45
N ALA A 29 -32.76 7.56 -54.30
CA ALA A 29 -31.34 7.84 -54.47
C ALA A 29 -30.49 7.36 -53.30
N PHE A 30 -31.09 7.21 -52.12
CA PHE A 30 -30.42 6.63 -50.96
C PHE A 30 -30.55 5.11 -50.88
N GLU A 31 -31.51 4.50 -51.60
CA GLU A 31 -31.60 3.05 -51.71
C GLU A 31 -30.35 2.49 -52.39
N GLY A 32 -29.59 1.70 -51.67
CA GLY A 32 -28.32 1.11 -52.11
C GLY A 32 -27.11 2.00 -51.99
N SER A 33 -27.20 3.16 -51.34
CA SER A 33 -26.04 3.92 -50.89
C SER A 33 -25.66 3.49 -49.45
N ASP A 34 -24.34 3.43 -49.14
CA ASP A 34 -23.84 3.25 -47.79
C ASP A 34 -24.02 4.54 -46.92
N TYR A 35 -24.95 5.39 -47.28
CA TYR A 35 -25.29 6.59 -46.50
C TYR A 35 -26.10 6.14 -45.30
N VAL A 36 -25.45 6.08 -44.18
CA VAL A 36 -26.12 6.04 -42.87
C VAL A 36 -26.70 7.43 -42.68
N SER A 37 -28.03 7.58 -42.74
CA SER A 37 -28.69 8.79 -42.25
C SER A 37 -28.18 9.00 -40.82
N ASP A 38 -27.87 10.25 -40.47
CA ASP A 38 -27.75 10.60 -39.02
C ASP A 38 -29.09 10.22 -38.42
N ASP A 39 -29.15 8.99 -37.88
CA ASP A 39 -30.34 8.51 -37.19
C ASP A 39 -30.61 9.53 -36.07
N GLU A 40 -31.72 10.21 -36.19
CA GLU A 40 -32.14 11.14 -35.13
C GLU A 40 -32.17 10.33 -33.84
N TRP A 41 -31.33 10.74 -32.90
CA TRP A 41 -31.20 10.13 -31.58
C TRP A 41 -32.59 10.01 -30.96
N THR A 42 -33.07 8.78 -30.83
CA THR A 42 -34.42 8.53 -30.32
C THR A 42 -34.47 8.60 -28.80
N THR A 43 -35.65 8.78 -28.26
CA THR A 43 -35.87 8.70 -26.79
C THR A 43 -35.51 7.34 -26.25
N GLU A 44 -35.64 6.28 -27.04
CA GLU A 44 -35.23 4.91 -26.67
C GLU A 44 -33.71 4.79 -26.55
N ASP A 45 -32.95 5.36 -27.49
CA ASP A 45 -31.49 5.39 -27.43
C ASP A 45 -31.00 6.16 -26.21
N THR A 46 -31.66 7.26 -25.89
CA THR A 46 -31.38 8.06 -24.69
C THR A 46 -31.61 7.24 -23.41
N ILE A 47 -32.69 6.48 -23.33
CA ILE A 47 -33.00 5.62 -22.19
C ILE A 47 -31.94 4.51 -22.06
N ILE A 48 -31.56 3.87 -23.14
CA ILE A 48 -30.53 2.81 -23.17
C ILE A 48 -29.20 3.36 -22.65
N VAL A 49 -28.78 4.54 -23.12
CA VAL A 49 -27.53 5.17 -22.69
C VAL A 49 -27.60 5.54 -21.20
N ILE A 50 -28.72 6.08 -20.71
CA ILE A 50 -28.91 6.36 -19.28
C ILE A 50 -28.77 5.07 -18.47
N PHE A 51 -29.38 3.96 -18.88
CA PHE A 51 -29.25 2.68 -18.18
C PHE A 51 -27.82 2.15 -18.22
N LEU A 52 -27.10 2.28 -19.32
CA LEU A 52 -25.70 1.89 -19.43
C LEU A 52 -24.79 2.73 -18.51
N VAL A 53 -25.00 4.05 -18.48
CA VAL A 53 -24.23 4.97 -17.62
C VAL A 53 -24.53 4.68 -16.15
N LEU A 54 -25.81 4.53 -15.77
CA LEU A 54 -26.18 4.17 -14.40
C LEU A 54 -25.62 2.79 -14.02
N GLY A 55 -25.70 1.81 -14.90
CA GLY A 55 -25.11 0.48 -14.68
C GLY A 55 -23.61 0.57 -14.45
N PHE A 56 -22.89 1.33 -15.26
CA PHE A 56 -21.45 1.55 -15.14
C PHE A 56 -21.08 2.26 -13.82
N LEU A 57 -21.91 3.17 -13.32
CA LEU A 57 -21.68 3.85 -12.04
C LEU A 57 -22.07 2.99 -10.83
N ILE A 58 -23.17 2.24 -10.91
CA ILE A 58 -23.71 1.47 -9.78
C ILE A 58 -22.94 0.15 -9.58
N PHE A 59 -22.53 -0.51 -10.67
CA PHE A 59 -21.85 -1.81 -10.60
C PHE A 59 -20.57 -1.80 -9.75
N PRO A 60 -19.63 -0.84 -9.92
CA PRO A 60 -18.44 -0.78 -9.07
C PRO A 60 -18.78 -0.53 -7.59
N ILE A 61 -19.82 0.25 -7.30
CA ILE A 61 -20.25 0.50 -5.91
C ILE A 61 -20.75 -0.79 -5.27
N ILE A 62 -21.59 -1.56 -5.97
CA ILE A 62 -22.06 -2.86 -5.50
C ILE A 62 -20.87 -3.82 -5.31
N ALA A 63 -19.93 -3.87 -6.25
CA ALA A 63 -18.75 -4.71 -6.15
C ALA A 63 -17.91 -4.38 -4.90
N VAL A 64 -17.70 -3.08 -4.60
CA VAL A 64 -17.00 -2.61 -3.41
C VAL A 64 -17.75 -3.03 -2.14
N ILE A 65 -19.08 -2.88 -2.09
CA ILE A 65 -19.89 -3.30 -0.95
C ILE A 65 -19.80 -4.82 -0.74
N CYS A 66 -19.97 -5.60 -1.79
CA CYS A 66 -19.86 -7.07 -1.71
C CYS A 66 -18.48 -7.51 -1.24
N TYR A 67 -17.41 -6.89 -1.76
CA TYR A 67 -16.05 -7.16 -1.32
C TYR A 67 -15.85 -6.79 0.16
N SER A 68 -16.36 -5.63 0.59
CA SER A 68 -16.29 -5.18 1.99
C SER A 68 -16.98 -6.15 2.94
N ILE A 69 -18.16 -6.65 2.57
CA ILE A 69 -18.90 -7.67 3.34
C ILE A 69 -18.10 -8.98 3.39
N TYR A 70 -17.50 -9.39 2.28
CA TYR A 70 -16.67 -10.60 2.22
C TYR A 70 -15.46 -10.50 3.16
N VAL A 71 -14.71 -9.39 3.11
CA VAL A 71 -13.56 -9.14 4.00
C VAL A 71 -14.01 -9.07 5.46
N TRP A 72 -15.12 -8.36 5.75
CA TRP A 72 -15.66 -8.26 7.10
C TRP A 72 -16.01 -9.63 7.69
N ARG A 73 -16.68 -10.49 6.92
CA ARG A 73 -17.01 -11.85 7.35
C ARG A 73 -15.76 -12.69 7.62
N ALA A 74 -14.77 -12.61 6.73
CA ALA A 74 -13.49 -13.30 6.90
C ALA A 74 -12.78 -12.84 8.17
N ARG A 75 -12.67 -11.51 8.37
CA ARG A 75 -12.07 -10.93 9.57
C ARG A 75 -12.80 -11.33 10.85
N ARG A 76 -14.14 -11.29 10.84
CA ARG A 76 -14.96 -11.71 11.98
C ARG A 76 -14.72 -13.18 12.35
N LYS A 77 -14.52 -14.06 11.36
CA LYS A 77 -14.21 -15.48 11.60
C LYS A 77 -12.87 -15.64 12.32
N VAL A 78 -11.87 -14.84 11.98
CA VAL A 78 -10.52 -14.86 12.61
C VAL A 78 -10.57 -14.27 14.01
N THR A 79 -11.26 -13.13 14.19
CA THR A 79 -11.25 -12.37 15.45
C THR A 79 -12.28 -12.83 16.47
N LYS A 80 -13.23 -13.70 16.06
CA LYS A 80 -14.21 -14.27 17.01
C LYS A 80 -13.49 -15.19 18.00
N ASP A 81 -13.74 -14.97 19.29
CA ASP A 81 -13.16 -15.74 20.40
C ASP A 81 -11.62 -15.83 20.32
N LEU A 82 -10.98 -14.72 19.85
CA LEU A 82 -9.54 -14.64 19.68
C LEU A 82 -8.84 -14.61 21.04
N LEU A 83 -7.96 -15.56 21.26
CA LEU A 83 -7.10 -15.63 22.44
C LEU A 83 -5.85 -14.76 22.24
N TRP A 84 -5.20 -14.37 23.33
CA TRP A 84 -3.88 -13.77 23.30
C TRP A 84 -2.85 -14.78 22.78
N TYR A 85 -1.96 -14.29 21.93
CA TYR A 85 -0.77 -15.02 21.52
C TYR A 85 0.44 -14.21 21.95
N ARG A 86 1.32 -14.81 22.75
CA ARG A 86 2.45 -14.12 23.40
C ARG A 86 3.76 -14.34 22.67
N ASP A 87 3.88 -15.41 21.90
CA ASP A 87 5.09 -15.70 21.15
C ASP A 87 5.15 -14.87 19.86
N ILE A 88 6.33 -14.84 19.24
CA ILE A 88 6.52 -14.16 17.97
C ILE A 88 6.00 -15.05 16.83
N PRO A 89 4.99 -14.61 16.06
CA PRO A 89 4.41 -15.41 15.01
C PRO A 89 5.34 -15.49 13.78
N LEU A 90 5.20 -16.57 13.01
CA LEU A 90 5.86 -16.76 11.71
C LEU A 90 7.39 -16.62 11.80
N ASP A 91 7.99 -17.10 12.88
CA ASP A 91 9.44 -17.01 13.14
C ASP A 91 10.01 -15.59 12.99
N GLY A 92 9.17 -14.57 13.26
CA GLY A 92 9.55 -13.17 13.15
C GLY A 92 9.57 -12.61 11.72
N ASN A 93 8.96 -13.27 10.75
CA ASN A 93 8.89 -12.80 9.37
C ASN A 93 7.91 -11.62 9.23
N LEU A 94 8.46 -10.40 9.24
CA LEU A 94 7.69 -9.15 9.19
C LEU A 94 6.88 -9.00 7.91
N GLN A 95 7.44 -9.35 6.74
CA GLN A 95 6.75 -9.25 5.46
C GLN A 95 5.53 -10.17 5.42
N GLN A 96 5.69 -11.43 5.81
CA GLN A 96 4.59 -12.37 5.82
C GLN A 96 3.50 -11.98 6.82
N THR A 97 3.89 -11.46 7.98
CA THR A 97 2.96 -10.90 8.98
C THR A 97 2.17 -9.71 8.42
N ASN A 98 2.85 -8.78 7.76
CA ASN A 98 2.20 -7.63 7.11
C ASN A 98 1.25 -8.05 6.00
N ASP A 99 1.65 -9.01 5.19
CA ASP A 99 0.82 -9.57 4.11
C ASP A 99 -0.47 -10.18 4.66
N MET A 100 -0.38 -10.95 5.75
CA MET A 100 -1.54 -11.49 6.44
C MET A 100 -2.47 -10.40 6.97
N LEU A 101 -1.93 -9.37 7.62
CA LEU A 101 -2.72 -8.24 8.10
C LEU A 101 -3.43 -7.51 6.97
N ASN A 102 -2.72 -7.25 5.88
CA ASN A 102 -3.25 -6.53 4.73
C ASN A 102 -4.32 -7.32 3.99
N ALA A 103 -4.21 -8.65 3.93
CA ALA A 103 -5.25 -9.50 3.34
C ALA A 103 -6.63 -9.35 4.03
N TYR A 104 -6.66 -8.96 5.30
CA TYR A 104 -7.87 -8.74 6.10
C TYR A 104 -8.22 -7.25 6.29
N LYS A 105 -7.60 -6.33 5.53
CA LYS A 105 -8.01 -4.92 5.44
C LYS A 105 -8.97 -4.71 4.27
N TYR A 106 -9.85 -3.71 4.37
CA TYR A 106 -10.79 -3.37 3.31
C TYR A 106 -10.10 -2.70 2.13
N PHE A 107 -9.28 -1.71 2.43
CA PHE A 107 -8.53 -0.91 1.47
C PHE A 107 -7.22 -0.50 2.12
N ASN A 108 -6.25 -0.20 1.27
CA ASN A 108 -4.96 0.33 1.66
C ASN A 108 -4.02 -0.68 2.32
N THR A 109 -3.01 -1.02 1.56
CA THR A 109 -1.82 -1.68 2.06
C THR A 109 -0.86 -0.60 2.50
N ASP A 110 -0.76 -0.40 3.82
CA ASP A 110 0.22 0.51 4.40
C ASP A 110 1.54 -0.25 4.61
N TYR A 111 2.57 0.17 3.89
CA TYR A 111 3.92 -0.40 4.01
C TYR A 111 4.84 0.43 4.91
N ASN A 112 4.38 1.56 5.44
CA ASN A 112 5.13 2.46 6.32
C ASN A 112 5.60 1.72 7.55
N ASN A 113 4.65 1.10 8.22
CA ASN A 113 4.90 0.35 9.43
C ASN A 113 5.81 -0.85 9.18
N LEU A 114 5.67 -1.50 8.02
CA LEU A 114 6.54 -2.62 7.64
C LEU A 114 7.98 -2.17 7.49
N LEU A 115 8.21 -1.05 6.78
CA LEU A 115 9.57 -0.53 6.60
C LEU A 115 10.20 -0.09 7.92
N SER A 116 9.43 0.65 8.74
CA SER A 116 9.87 1.05 10.09
C SER A 116 10.22 -0.17 10.95
N ALA A 117 9.39 -1.22 10.93
CA ALA A 117 9.67 -2.47 11.64
C ALA A 117 10.94 -3.17 11.10
N CYS A 118 11.19 -3.15 9.78
CA CYS A 118 12.44 -3.68 9.21
C CYS A 118 13.67 -2.90 9.69
N ILE A 119 13.61 -1.58 9.76
CA ILE A 119 14.70 -0.75 10.28
C ILE A 119 14.96 -1.07 11.75
N LEU A 120 13.91 -1.14 12.58
CA LEU A 120 14.05 -1.55 13.98
C LEU A 120 14.63 -2.96 14.13
N LYS A 121 14.24 -3.89 13.25
CA LYS A 121 14.82 -5.24 13.25
C LYS A 121 16.30 -5.20 12.87
N LEU A 122 16.71 -4.40 11.89
CA LEU A 122 18.12 -4.21 11.53
C LEU A 122 18.94 -3.61 12.68
N ILE A 123 18.37 -2.63 13.40
CA ILE A 123 19.01 -2.08 14.61
C ILE A 123 19.15 -3.16 15.69
N ASN A 124 18.10 -3.96 15.91
CA ASN A 124 18.11 -5.01 16.93
C ASN A 124 19.16 -6.11 16.67
N ILE A 125 19.41 -6.44 15.39
CA ILE A 125 20.41 -7.44 15.00
C ILE A 125 21.80 -6.86 14.68
N GLY A 126 21.99 -5.56 14.92
CA GLY A 126 23.28 -4.87 14.77
C GLY A 126 23.68 -4.51 13.34
N GLY A 127 22.78 -4.68 12.35
CA GLY A 127 23.04 -4.26 10.96
C GLY A 127 23.00 -2.75 10.76
N ILE A 128 22.39 -2.00 11.69
CA ILE A 128 22.31 -0.53 11.71
C ILE A 128 22.49 -0.05 13.15
N SER A 129 23.20 1.07 13.33
CA SER A 129 23.19 1.83 14.57
C SER A 129 22.84 3.29 14.29
N ILE A 130 22.41 4.03 15.33
CA ILE A 130 22.06 5.45 15.22
C ILE A 130 23.20 6.25 15.85
N GLU A 131 23.73 7.23 15.11
CA GLU A 131 24.70 8.18 15.59
C GLU A 131 24.10 9.57 15.65
N GLN A 132 24.30 10.26 16.79
CA GLN A 132 23.88 11.65 16.97
C GLN A 132 25.06 12.57 16.72
N HIS A 133 24.86 13.59 15.91
CA HIS A 133 25.86 14.63 15.68
C HIS A 133 25.18 15.99 15.52
N LEU A 134 25.97 17.05 15.73
CA LEU A 134 25.52 18.42 15.50
C LEU A 134 25.81 18.80 14.03
N ASN A 135 24.82 19.32 13.33
CA ASN A 135 25.06 19.91 12.02
C ASN A 135 25.82 21.25 12.13
N GLU A 136 26.24 21.81 11.00
CA GLU A 136 26.95 23.09 10.91
C GLU A 136 26.22 24.26 11.60
N LYS A 137 24.91 24.14 11.85
CA LYS A 137 24.07 25.14 12.52
C LYS A 137 23.85 24.84 14.01
N GLY A 138 24.56 23.84 14.57
CA GLY A 138 24.41 23.41 15.97
C GLY A 138 23.11 22.73 16.30
N LYS A 139 22.39 22.18 15.28
CA LYS A 139 21.16 21.42 15.49
C LYS A 139 21.49 19.92 15.56
N ASP A 140 20.90 19.23 16.52
CA ASP A 140 20.99 17.77 16.62
C ASP A 140 20.46 17.11 15.36
N MET A 141 21.29 16.26 14.77
CA MET A 141 20.97 15.41 13.64
C MET A 141 21.27 13.97 14.01
N GLN A 142 20.50 13.07 13.41
CA GLN A 142 20.70 11.62 13.57
C GLN A 142 20.95 11.01 12.21
N ASN A 143 22.02 10.22 12.12
CA ASN A 143 22.37 9.44 10.95
C ASN A 143 22.34 7.95 11.30
N PHE A 144 22.12 7.12 10.30
CA PHE A 144 22.33 5.69 10.44
C PHE A 144 23.77 5.34 10.09
N VAL A 145 24.42 4.56 10.93
CA VAL A 145 25.69 3.90 10.62
C VAL A 145 25.38 2.47 10.21
N ILE A 146 25.79 2.11 9.00
CA ILE A 146 25.51 0.80 8.41
C ILE A 146 26.66 -0.14 8.69
N HIS A 147 26.36 -1.27 9.30
CA HIS A 147 27.31 -2.32 9.62
C HIS A 147 27.10 -3.54 8.72
N ASP A 148 28.08 -4.41 8.63
CA ASP A 148 27.90 -5.68 7.93
C ASP A 148 26.86 -6.54 8.63
N LEU A 149 25.98 -7.14 7.83
CA LEU A 149 24.89 -7.96 8.35
C LEU A 149 25.40 -9.39 8.58
N GLU A 150 25.50 -9.78 9.83
CA GLU A 150 25.82 -11.15 10.18
C GLU A 150 24.76 -12.12 9.67
N ASP A 151 25.16 -13.27 9.17
CA ASP A 151 24.25 -14.29 8.64
C ASP A 151 23.25 -13.75 7.60
N ALA A 152 23.68 -12.81 6.74
CA ALA A 152 22.82 -12.16 5.77
C ALA A 152 21.94 -13.14 4.98
N ASP A 153 22.49 -14.30 4.59
CA ASP A 153 21.76 -15.30 3.80
C ASP A 153 20.60 -15.95 4.56
N LYS A 154 20.63 -15.94 5.89
CA LYS A 154 19.56 -16.46 6.74
C LYS A 154 18.44 -15.43 6.96
N GLN A 155 18.69 -14.15 6.69
CA GLN A 155 17.70 -13.11 6.90
C GLN A 155 16.62 -13.11 5.80
N PRO A 156 15.38 -12.70 6.12
CA PRO A 156 14.32 -12.54 5.12
C PRO A 156 14.71 -11.62 3.97
N ILE A 157 14.25 -11.92 2.76
CA ILE A 157 14.60 -11.19 1.53
C ILE A 157 14.37 -9.68 1.65
N LEU A 158 13.23 -9.27 2.21
CA LEU A 158 12.92 -7.85 2.38
C LEU A 158 13.94 -7.17 3.30
N LEU A 159 14.29 -7.80 4.42
CA LEU A 159 15.24 -7.24 5.38
C LEU A 159 16.62 -7.04 4.76
N ARG A 160 17.09 -8.04 3.98
CA ARG A 160 18.34 -7.93 3.21
C ARG A 160 18.31 -6.80 2.20
N LYS A 161 17.19 -6.63 1.49
CA LYS A 161 17.06 -5.56 0.50
C LYS A 161 17.03 -4.17 1.13
N VAL A 162 16.35 -4.00 2.28
CA VAL A 162 16.40 -2.74 3.03
C VAL A 162 17.84 -2.41 3.42
N HIS A 163 18.55 -3.38 4.00
CA HIS A 163 19.95 -3.21 4.39
C HIS A 163 20.84 -2.87 3.19
N GLN A 164 20.70 -3.59 2.06
CA GLN A 164 21.46 -3.35 0.84
C GLN A 164 21.25 -1.95 0.27
N ILE A 165 20.01 -1.45 0.26
CA ILE A 165 19.71 -0.09 -0.19
C ILE A 165 20.40 0.93 0.73
N PHE A 166 20.32 0.74 2.04
CA PHE A 166 20.95 1.64 3.00
C PHE A 166 22.48 1.63 2.85
N GLN A 167 23.09 0.46 2.69
CA GLN A 167 24.53 0.33 2.46
C GLN A 167 24.97 1.02 1.16
N GLN A 168 24.20 0.84 0.08
CA GLN A 168 24.53 1.48 -1.20
C GLN A 168 24.29 2.99 -1.19
N ALA A 169 23.28 3.46 -0.46
CA ALA A 169 22.99 4.88 -0.34
C ALA A 169 24.00 5.61 0.55
N ALA A 170 24.50 4.96 1.60
CA ALA A 170 25.55 5.49 2.48
C ALA A 170 26.92 5.56 1.79
N GLY A 171 27.17 4.70 0.80
CA GLY A 171 28.45 4.72 0.08
C GLY A 171 29.63 4.16 0.88
N THR A 172 30.79 4.82 0.79
CA THR A 172 32.06 4.31 1.35
C THR A 172 32.29 4.64 2.82
N ASP A 173 31.64 5.66 3.35
CA ASP A 173 31.78 6.08 4.74
C ASP A 173 30.85 5.35 5.70
N THR A 174 29.92 4.56 5.15
CA THR A 174 28.93 3.76 5.91
C THR A 174 27.95 4.59 6.74
N ILE A 175 27.97 5.92 6.60
CA ILE A 175 27.06 6.84 7.30
C ILE A 175 25.96 7.25 6.33
N LEU A 176 24.71 6.94 6.65
CA LEU A 176 23.55 7.24 5.82
C LEU A 176 22.85 8.50 6.32
N GLU A 177 22.91 9.56 5.54
CA GLU A 177 22.12 10.76 5.75
C GLU A 177 20.74 10.65 5.03
N PRO A 178 19.67 11.30 5.55
CA PRO A 178 18.36 11.30 4.89
C PRO A 178 18.40 11.84 3.44
N LYS A 179 19.28 12.79 3.16
CA LYS A 179 19.45 13.37 1.82
C LYS A 179 20.06 12.38 0.82
N GLU A 180 20.97 11.54 1.29
CA GLU A 180 21.63 10.52 0.46
C GLU A 180 20.67 9.44 0.07
N LEU A 181 19.86 8.94 1.01
CA LEU A 181 18.81 7.98 0.73
C LEU A 181 17.83 8.53 -0.32
N LYS A 182 17.40 9.79 -0.15
CA LYS A 182 16.53 10.46 -1.13
C LYS A 182 17.16 10.55 -2.51
N SER A 183 18.43 10.96 -2.57
CA SER A 183 19.17 11.07 -3.82
C SER A 183 19.34 9.72 -4.49
N PHE A 184 19.66 8.67 -3.72
CA PHE A 184 19.79 7.30 -4.19
C PHE A 184 18.50 6.77 -4.80
N MET A 185 17.36 6.92 -4.11
CA MET A 185 16.06 6.43 -4.55
C MET A 185 15.54 7.15 -5.80
N ASN A 186 15.87 8.45 -5.96
CA ASN A 186 15.46 9.26 -7.12
C ASN A 186 16.42 9.14 -8.32
N SER A 187 17.53 8.45 -8.17
CA SER A 187 18.53 8.32 -9.21
C SER A 187 18.10 7.34 -10.29
N LYS A 188 18.07 7.78 -11.55
CA LYS A 188 17.84 6.90 -12.72
C LYS A 188 18.86 5.76 -12.80
N TYR A 189 20.06 5.96 -12.27
CA TYR A 189 21.10 4.94 -12.23
C TYR A 189 20.72 3.75 -11.33
N ASN A 190 19.98 4.03 -10.26
CA ASN A 190 19.60 3.05 -9.25
C ASN A 190 18.18 2.51 -9.47
N GLN A 191 17.51 2.89 -10.56
CA GLN A 191 16.11 2.56 -10.82
C GLN A 191 15.84 1.05 -10.75
N SER A 192 16.72 0.22 -11.32
CA SER A 192 16.56 -1.25 -11.27
C SER A 192 16.56 -1.82 -9.85
N ILE A 193 17.41 -1.25 -8.97
CA ILE A 193 17.51 -1.67 -7.56
C ILE A 193 16.28 -1.20 -6.80
N THR A 194 15.87 0.04 -7.02
CA THR A 194 14.69 0.65 -6.43
C THR A 194 13.41 -0.10 -6.84
N ASP A 195 13.24 -0.40 -8.13
CA ASP A 195 12.11 -1.18 -8.64
C ASP A 195 12.08 -2.59 -8.06
N SER A 196 13.24 -3.24 -7.97
CA SER A 196 13.36 -4.57 -7.35
C SER A 196 12.97 -4.55 -5.86
N PHE A 197 13.31 -3.49 -5.14
CA PHE A 197 12.92 -3.29 -3.75
C PHE A 197 11.42 -3.04 -3.62
N ILE A 198 10.87 -2.10 -4.40
CA ILE A 198 9.44 -1.77 -4.42
C ILE A 198 8.60 -3.02 -4.74
N ASN A 199 9.01 -3.82 -5.73
CA ASN A 199 8.33 -5.07 -6.08
C ASN A 199 8.40 -6.11 -4.95
N THR A 200 9.45 -6.10 -4.14
CA THR A 200 9.56 -6.97 -2.96
C THR A 200 8.69 -6.46 -1.82
N LEU A 201 8.62 -5.15 -1.63
CA LEU A 201 7.80 -4.51 -0.61
C LEU A 201 6.30 -4.71 -0.91
N HIS A 202 5.90 -4.51 -2.18
CA HIS A 202 4.51 -4.55 -2.64
C HIS A 202 4.07 -5.96 -3.05
N THR A 203 3.99 -6.88 -2.10
CA THR A 203 3.45 -8.21 -2.36
C THR A 203 1.93 -8.15 -2.57
N LYS A 204 1.47 -8.79 -3.67
CA LYS A 204 0.02 -8.95 -3.89
C LYS A 204 -0.52 -9.93 -2.86
N THR A 205 -1.39 -9.46 -2.00
CA THR A 205 -2.03 -10.25 -0.95
C THR A 205 -3.52 -10.33 -1.15
N GLY A 206 -4.10 -11.49 -0.84
CA GLY A 206 -5.54 -11.71 -0.90
C GLY A 206 -5.97 -12.77 0.10
N LEU A 207 -7.22 -12.70 0.54
CA LEU A 207 -7.78 -13.63 1.52
C LEU A 207 -7.67 -15.09 1.10
N SER A 208 -7.71 -15.38 -0.21
CA SER A 208 -7.60 -16.74 -0.76
C SER A 208 -6.27 -17.42 -0.40
N LYS A 209 -5.19 -16.64 -0.28
CA LYS A 209 -3.84 -17.15 0.07
C LYS A 209 -3.78 -17.72 1.49
N TYR A 210 -4.66 -17.28 2.37
CA TYR A 210 -4.59 -17.60 3.80
C TYR A 210 -5.79 -18.43 4.30
N LYS A 211 -6.58 -18.99 3.39
CA LYS A 211 -7.76 -19.80 3.76
C LYS A 211 -7.40 -21.03 4.60
N ASP A 212 -6.27 -21.67 4.27
CA ASP A 212 -5.82 -22.90 4.90
C ASP A 212 -4.78 -22.65 6.01
N ARG A 213 -4.48 -21.35 6.31
CA ARG A 213 -3.52 -20.92 7.30
C ARG A 213 -4.18 -20.09 8.42
N LEU A 214 -5.40 -20.43 8.78
CA LEU A 214 -6.19 -19.65 9.75
C LEU A 214 -5.53 -19.59 11.14
N ASP A 215 -4.84 -20.67 11.57
CA ASP A 215 -4.17 -20.68 12.86
C ASP A 215 -3.03 -19.67 12.92
N GLU A 216 -2.22 -19.58 11.88
CA GLU A 216 -1.15 -18.58 11.78
C GLU A 216 -1.71 -17.16 11.73
N VAL A 217 -2.80 -16.95 10.98
CA VAL A 217 -3.51 -15.66 10.96
C VAL A 217 -4.01 -15.32 12.36
N ARG A 218 -4.57 -16.29 13.09
CA ARG A 218 -5.03 -16.09 14.48
C ARG A 218 -3.87 -15.78 15.43
N GLN A 219 -2.69 -16.38 15.24
CA GLN A 219 -1.49 -16.03 16.01
C GLN A 219 -1.09 -14.56 15.77
N VAL A 220 -1.07 -14.09 14.51
CA VAL A 220 -0.75 -12.69 14.18
C VAL A 220 -1.76 -11.72 14.82
N PHE A 221 -3.06 -11.98 14.67
CA PHE A 221 -4.09 -11.15 15.29
C PHE A 221 -4.10 -11.28 16.82
N GLY A 222 -3.77 -12.45 17.35
CA GLY A 222 -3.64 -12.73 18.79
C GLY A 222 -2.51 -11.93 19.43
N LEU A 223 -1.33 -11.87 18.78
CA LEU A 223 -0.23 -11.01 19.25
C LEU A 223 -0.63 -9.53 19.18
N LYS A 224 -1.26 -9.09 18.10
CA LYS A 224 -1.76 -7.72 18.02
C LYS A 224 -2.71 -7.38 19.18
N LYS A 225 -3.66 -8.27 19.47
CA LYS A 225 -4.60 -8.12 20.59
C LYS A 225 -3.85 -8.09 21.92
N TYR A 226 -2.90 -9.00 22.14
CA TYR A 226 -2.08 -9.04 23.34
C TYR A 226 -1.35 -7.71 23.57
N LEU A 227 -0.69 -7.19 22.55
CA LEU A 227 0.03 -5.92 22.65
C LEU A 227 -0.90 -4.71 22.86
N GLN A 228 -2.11 -4.72 22.28
CA GLN A 228 -3.11 -3.66 22.49
C GLN A 228 -3.67 -3.67 23.93
N GLU A 229 -3.79 -4.85 24.53
CA GLU A 229 -4.35 -5.05 25.85
C GLU A 229 -3.24 -5.20 26.93
N PHE A 230 -1.98 -4.92 26.55
CA PHE A 230 -0.80 -5.13 27.41
C PHE A 230 -0.89 -4.43 28.76
N SER A 231 -1.48 -3.23 28.80
CA SER A 231 -1.68 -2.48 30.05
C SER A 231 -2.67 -3.11 31.02
N LEU A 232 -3.52 -4.03 30.54
CA LEU A 232 -4.54 -4.72 31.34
C LEU A 232 -4.02 -6.01 32.00
N ILE A 233 -2.74 -6.37 31.79
CA ILE A 233 -2.18 -7.63 32.27
C ILE A 233 -1.61 -7.40 33.67
N ASP A 234 -2.29 -7.93 34.69
CA ASP A 234 -1.86 -7.83 36.10
C ASP A 234 -0.66 -8.72 36.44
N GLU A 235 -0.47 -9.83 35.72
CA GLU A 235 0.63 -10.78 35.93
C GLU A 235 1.75 -10.57 34.91
N ARG A 236 2.69 -9.70 35.24
CA ARG A 236 3.80 -9.32 34.37
C ARG A 236 5.06 -10.00 34.85
N HIS A 237 5.36 -11.15 34.32
CA HIS A 237 6.57 -11.87 34.65
C HIS A 237 7.80 -11.28 33.95
N VAL A 238 8.89 -11.13 34.69
CA VAL A 238 10.22 -10.69 34.24
C VAL A 238 10.74 -11.50 33.05
N GLN A 239 10.23 -12.70 32.85
CA GLN A 239 10.59 -13.59 31.72
C GLN A 239 10.23 -13.02 30.35
N GLU A 240 9.27 -12.09 30.25
CA GLU A 240 8.87 -11.49 28.96
C GLU A 240 9.80 -10.34 28.52
N VAL A 241 10.71 -9.87 29.37
CA VAL A 241 11.65 -8.78 29.06
C VAL A 241 12.55 -9.15 27.87
N SER A 242 12.90 -10.43 27.69
CA SER A 242 13.68 -10.90 26.55
C SER A 242 12.98 -10.70 25.19
N LEU A 243 11.64 -10.68 25.19
CA LEU A 243 10.83 -10.49 23.98
C LEU A 243 10.45 -9.02 23.73
N TRP A 244 10.77 -8.10 24.66
CA TRP A 244 10.32 -6.70 24.55
C TRP A 244 10.84 -6.01 23.28
N LYS A 245 12.06 -6.33 22.84
CA LYS A 245 12.59 -5.80 21.56
C LYS A 245 11.77 -6.27 20.37
N ASP A 246 11.43 -7.54 20.33
CA ASP A 246 10.58 -8.09 19.29
C ASP A 246 9.15 -7.56 19.39
N TYR A 247 8.59 -7.41 20.60
CA TYR A 247 7.28 -6.78 20.80
C TYR A 247 7.24 -5.36 20.26
N MET A 248 8.30 -4.56 20.43
CA MET A 248 8.40 -3.22 19.88
C MET A 248 8.42 -3.23 18.35
N ILE A 249 9.16 -4.15 17.74
CA ILE A 249 9.19 -4.33 16.28
C ILE A 249 7.79 -4.67 15.76
N PHE A 250 7.09 -5.61 16.40
CA PHE A 250 5.73 -5.98 16.04
C PHE A 250 4.70 -4.90 16.36
N ALA A 251 4.85 -4.16 17.47
CA ALA A 251 4.00 -3.01 17.79
C ALA A 251 4.10 -1.93 16.69
N THR A 252 5.31 -1.68 16.20
CA THR A 252 5.55 -0.77 15.06
C THR A 252 4.89 -1.29 13.80
N LEU A 253 5.06 -2.57 13.46
CA LEU A 253 4.40 -3.21 12.34
C LEU A 253 2.87 -3.11 12.41
N PHE A 254 2.31 -3.23 13.60
CA PHE A 254 0.87 -3.13 13.84
C PHE A 254 0.34 -1.69 13.91
N GLY A 255 1.22 -0.69 13.93
CA GLY A 255 0.88 0.72 14.06
C GLY A 255 0.37 1.12 15.46
N ILE A 256 0.86 0.46 16.50
CA ILE A 256 0.46 0.67 17.90
C ILE A 256 1.68 0.90 18.84
N ALA A 257 2.84 1.23 18.28
CA ALA A 257 4.09 1.38 19.03
C ALA A 257 3.97 2.37 20.19
N ASP A 258 3.42 3.56 19.95
CA ASP A 258 3.28 4.61 20.98
C ASP A 258 2.48 4.15 22.20
N GLN A 259 1.38 3.41 21.94
CA GLN A 259 0.56 2.86 23.03
C GLN A 259 1.36 1.83 23.82
N VAL A 260 2.03 0.90 23.14
CA VAL A 260 2.80 -0.18 23.77
C VAL A 260 3.96 0.39 24.58
N ILE A 261 4.72 1.36 24.04
CA ILE A 261 5.79 2.06 24.77
C ILE A 261 5.25 2.68 26.07
N LYS A 262 4.14 3.43 25.95
CA LYS A 262 3.51 4.07 27.12
C LYS A 262 3.11 3.06 28.18
N ASP A 263 2.62 1.92 27.79
CA ASP A 263 2.18 0.87 28.71
C ASP A 263 3.39 0.11 29.27
N MET A 264 4.40 -0.20 28.48
CA MET A 264 5.66 -0.80 28.95
C MET A 264 6.40 0.10 29.94
N LYS A 265 6.46 1.41 29.71
CA LYS A 265 7.05 2.38 30.65
C LYS A 265 6.37 2.38 32.03
N LYS A 266 5.07 2.13 32.11
CA LYS A 266 4.36 2.00 33.37
C LYS A 266 4.74 0.71 34.12
N VAL A 267 5.02 -0.34 33.36
CA VAL A 267 5.32 -1.68 33.91
C VAL A 267 6.74 -1.77 34.47
N ASN A 268 7.71 -1.29 33.69
CA ASN A 268 9.13 -1.35 34.02
C ASN A 268 9.84 -0.06 33.59
N PRO A 269 9.74 1.03 34.39
CA PRO A 269 10.43 2.27 34.08
C PRO A 269 11.95 2.12 34.01
N GLU A 270 12.53 1.19 34.79
CA GLU A 270 13.98 0.98 34.84
C GLU A 270 14.52 0.40 33.55
N TYR A 271 13.79 -0.51 32.90
CA TYR A 271 14.17 -1.05 31.60
C TYR A 271 14.37 0.06 30.56
N PHE A 272 13.44 1.01 30.50
CA PHE A 272 13.52 2.13 29.56
C PHE A 272 14.59 3.17 29.92
N ASN A 273 15.01 3.22 31.18
CA ASN A 273 16.13 4.06 31.62
C ASN A 273 17.50 3.42 31.30
N MET A 274 17.55 2.08 31.28
CA MET A 274 18.79 1.34 31.01
C MET A 274 19.02 1.08 29.52
N ASP A 275 17.97 0.97 28.71
CA ASP A 275 18.09 0.63 27.30
C ASP A 275 18.00 1.90 26.43
N LYS A 276 19.16 2.49 26.10
CA LYS A 276 19.24 3.64 25.20
C LYS A 276 18.60 3.39 23.83
N VAL A 277 18.58 2.13 23.38
CA VAL A 277 17.96 1.73 22.12
C VAL A 277 16.43 1.85 22.20
N ALA A 278 15.82 1.43 23.34
CA ALA A 278 14.38 1.57 23.55
C ALA A 278 13.98 3.05 23.67
N GLN A 279 14.83 3.87 24.28
CA GLN A 279 14.62 5.30 24.38
C GLN A 279 14.79 6.00 23.03
N GLN A 280 15.78 5.60 22.23
CA GLN A 280 15.96 6.04 20.84
C GLN A 280 14.78 5.61 19.95
N MET A 281 14.25 4.39 20.14
CA MET A 281 13.02 3.94 19.47
C MET A 281 11.79 4.79 19.84
N ALA A 282 11.74 5.31 21.06
CA ALA A 282 10.62 6.12 21.54
C ALA A 282 10.67 7.58 21.07
N ASP A 283 11.88 8.12 20.86
CA ASP A 283 12.11 9.51 20.44
C ASP A 283 12.21 9.65 18.91
N ASP A 284 11.98 8.57 18.17
CA ASP A 284 12.35 8.45 16.76
C ASP A 284 11.39 9.18 15.80
N MET A 285 11.55 10.49 15.71
CA MET A 285 11.01 11.31 14.62
C MET A 285 11.74 11.09 13.29
N THR A 286 12.87 10.35 13.27
CA THR A 286 13.67 10.11 12.06
C THR A 286 13.10 9.04 11.16
N LEU A 287 12.49 8.00 11.72
CA LEU A 287 11.86 6.92 10.94
C LEU A 287 10.76 7.41 10.01
N PRO A 288 9.78 8.23 10.46
CA PRO A 288 8.80 8.83 9.57
C PRO A 288 9.42 9.70 8.47
N MET A 289 10.54 10.37 8.77
CA MET A 289 11.22 11.24 7.82
C MET A 289 11.95 10.47 6.72
N ILE A 290 12.64 9.38 7.07
CA ILE A 290 13.28 8.49 6.10
C ILE A 290 12.22 7.80 5.25
N TYR A 291 11.14 7.37 5.87
CA TYR A 291 10.01 6.78 5.18
C TYR A 291 9.33 7.76 4.20
N SER A 292 9.03 9.00 4.65
CA SER A 292 8.46 10.03 3.78
C SER A 292 9.39 10.36 2.60
N THR A 293 10.70 10.24 2.80
CA THR A 293 11.72 10.42 1.78
C THR A 293 11.68 9.31 0.74
N MET A 294 11.49 8.06 1.15
CA MET A 294 11.35 6.92 0.24
C MET A 294 10.02 6.95 -0.55
N HIS A 295 8.94 7.49 0.04
CA HIS A 295 7.61 7.57 -0.59
C HIS A 295 7.37 8.81 -1.45
N SER A 296 8.09 9.90 -1.21
CA SER A 296 8.01 11.09 -2.07
C SER A 296 8.69 10.89 -3.43
N SER A 297 9.23 9.69 -3.67
CA SER A 297 9.95 9.31 -4.88
C SER A 297 9.11 8.45 -5.85
N THR A 298 7.90 8.06 -5.45
CA THR A 298 6.89 7.40 -6.30
C THR A 298 5.80 8.37 -6.71
#